data_f997848a083f9f1b02f61ed1c18f14d6
#
_entry.id   f997848a083f9f1b02f61ed1c18f14d6
#
_cell.length_a   1.000
_cell.length_b   1.000
_cell.length_c   1.000
_cell.angle_alpha   90.00
_cell.angle_beta   90.00
_cell.angle_gamma   90.00
#
_symmetry.space_group_name_H-M   'P 1'
#
loop_
_entity.id
_entity.type
_entity.pdbx_description
1 polymer ?
#
loop_
_entity_poly.entity_id
_entity_poly.type
_entity_poly.pdbx_seq_one_letter_code
_entity_poly.pdbx_strand_id
1 'polypeptide(L)'
;SAPSGGLGADRLSITVASLTSLSVYLVPLVALLMSFDAVAGEVERGTLPLLLTYPVARWEVIAGKLVAHTGILIIALVTGYGAAALVALAGDPAAVAGVAALWRLVWTSTLLGATFLGIGYALSSLSRRASGAAGLAIGLWLGLVVLYDLALLAAVVADDSGTFTTQVFPAALLANPADAFRLFNLTASQATAAASGIGG
;
A
#
# COMPACT_ATOMS: atom_id res chain seq x y z
N SER A 1 19.91 -0.89 -41.50
CA SER A 1 18.89 -1.17 -40.48
C SER A 1 19.60 -1.73 -39.24
N ALA A 2 19.93 -0.90 -38.27
CA ALA A 2 20.42 -1.35 -36.98
C ALA A 2 19.24 -1.98 -36.22
N PRO A 3 19.44 -3.15 -35.55
CA PRO A 3 18.43 -3.70 -34.68
C PRO A 3 18.33 -2.79 -33.45
N SER A 4 17.20 -2.15 -33.28
CA SER A 4 16.82 -1.42 -32.05
C SER A 4 16.49 -2.43 -30.94
N GLY A 5 17.42 -3.33 -30.67
CA GLY A 5 17.38 -4.30 -29.60
C GLY A 5 18.10 -3.75 -28.37
N GLY A 6 17.44 -2.85 -27.65
CA GLY A 6 18.05 -2.34 -26.43
C GLY A 6 17.03 -1.54 -25.62
N LEU A 7 16.59 -2.12 -24.50
CA LEU A 7 15.80 -1.47 -23.44
C LEU A 7 14.32 -1.18 -23.78
N GLY A 8 13.64 -2.11 -24.43
CA GLY A 8 12.18 -2.11 -24.51
C GLY A 8 11.52 -2.54 -23.21
N ALA A 9 11.79 -1.89 -22.09
CA ALA A 9 10.86 -1.93 -20.99
C ALA A 9 9.58 -1.28 -21.51
N ASP A 10 8.53 -2.09 -21.69
CA ASP A 10 7.21 -1.66 -22.09
C ASP A 10 6.76 -0.46 -21.24
N ARG A 11 6.20 0.57 -21.84
CA ARG A 11 5.75 1.79 -21.15
C ARG A 11 4.87 1.48 -19.96
N LEU A 12 4.01 0.46 -20.05
CA LEU A 12 3.17 0.07 -18.93
C LEU A 12 3.98 -0.57 -17.79
N SER A 13 5.01 -1.34 -18.08
CA SER A 13 5.91 -1.90 -17.05
C SER A 13 6.63 -0.81 -16.27
N ILE A 14 7.12 0.24 -16.95
CA ILE A 14 7.71 1.42 -16.29
C ILE A 14 6.65 2.14 -15.46
N THR A 15 5.44 2.32 -16.00
CA THR A 15 4.33 2.96 -15.29
C THR A 15 3.97 2.16 -14.03
N VAL A 16 3.86 0.84 -14.11
CA VAL A 16 3.57 -0.04 -12.97
C VAL A 16 4.67 0.04 -11.90
N ALA A 17 5.95 0.08 -12.31
CA ALA A 17 7.07 0.22 -11.37
C ALA A 17 7.00 1.58 -10.62
N SER A 18 6.73 2.66 -11.36
CA SER A 18 6.56 4.00 -10.78
C SER A 18 5.35 4.07 -9.85
N LEU A 19 4.22 3.50 -10.25
CA LEU A 19 3.02 3.41 -9.42
C LEU A 19 3.26 2.55 -8.17
N THR A 20 4.01 1.45 -8.28
CA THR A 20 4.40 0.63 -7.12
C THR A 20 5.18 1.46 -6.10
N SER A 21 6.19 2.19 -6.55
CA SER A 21 7.01 3.04 -5.69
C SER A 21 6.20 4.14 -5.00
N LEU A 22 5.26 4.76 -5.72
CA LEU A 22 4.38 5.79 -5.17
C LEU A 22 3.37 5.20 -4.18
N SER A 23 2.86 4.02 -4.48
CA SER A 23 1.82 3.35 -3.69
C SER A 23 2.29 2.93 -2.29
N VAL A 24 3.58 2.58 -2.14
CA VAL A 24 4.18 2.28 -0.82
C VAL A 24 3.97 3.41 0.18
N TYR A 25 4.01 4.65 -0.28
CA TYR A 25 3.85 5.84 0.57
C TYR A 25 2.40 6.32 0.65
N LEU A 26 1.74 6.44 -0.51
CA LEU A 26 0.41 7.07 -0.58
C LEU A 26 -0.72 6.17 -0.10
N VAL A 27 -0.70 4.88 -0.41
CA VAL A 27 -1.80 3.98 -0.03
C VAL A 27 -1.94 3.86 1.49
N PRO A 28 -0.85 3.60 2.26
CA PRO A 28 -0.92 3.63 3.72
C PRO A 28 -1.37 4.98 4.29
N LEU A 29 -0.85 6.09 3.75
CA LEU A 29 -1.22 7.42 4.21
C LEU A 29 -2.71 7.71 4.02
N VAL A 30 -3.22 7.47 2.81
CA VAL A 30 -4.64 7.69 2.48
C VAL A 30 -5.53 6.78 3.34
N ALA A 31 -5.18 5.50 3.49
CA ALA A 31 -5.92 4.56 4.32
C ALA A 31 -6.01 5.01 5.79
N LEU A 32 -4.90 5.46 6.36
CA LEU A 32 -4.87 6.00 7.73
C LEU A 32 -5.68 7.30 7.85
N LEU A 33 -5.59 8.20 6.85
CA LEU A 33 -6.35 9.44 6.81
C LEU A 33 -7.86 9.22 6.62
N MET A 34 -8.27 8.12 5.97
CA MET A 34 -9.68 7.75 5.86
C MET A 34 -10.24 7.16 7.16
N SER A 35 -9.41 6.57 8.00
CA SER A 35 -9.82 5.75 9.14
C SER A 35 -9.62 6.39 10.51
N PHE A 36 -8.75 7.40 10.65
CA PHE A 36 -8.42 7.99 11.98
C PHE A 36 -9.65 8.58 12.69
N ASP A 37 -10.60 9.15 11.94
CA ASP A 37 -11.81 9.80 12.49
C ASP A 37 -12.99 8.83 12.66
N ALA A 38 -12.87 7.59 12.22
CA ALA A 38 -13.99 6.67 12.09
C ALA A 38 -14.68 6.30 13.42
N VAL A 39 -13.93 6.28 14.53
CA VAL A 39 -14.45 6.04 15.89
C VAL A 39 -14.21 7.27 16.77
N ALA A 40 -12.98 7.80 16.79
CA ALA A 40 -12.62 8.94 17.61
C ALA A 40 -13.49 10.18 17.34
N GLY A 41 -13.82 10.46 16.09
CA GLY A 41 -14.69 11.56 15.72
C GLY A 41 -16.14 11.38 16.18
N GLU A 42 -16.67 10.16 16.16
CA GLU A 42 -18.01 9.88 16.70
C GLU A 42 -18.06 10.01 18.22
N VAL A 43 -16.98 9.63 18.90
CA VAL A 43 -16.84 9.83 20.34
C VAL A 43 -16.79 11.33 20.66
N GLU A 44 -15.97 12.09 19.93
CA GLU A 44 -15.80 13.53 20.14
C GLU A 44 -17.07 14.32 19.86
N ARG A 45 -17.81 13.95 18.80
CA ARG A 45 -19.12 14.58 18.44
C ARG A 45 -20.30 14.11 19.29
N GLY A 46 -20.09 13.09 20.15
CA GLY A 46 -21.16 12.50 20.96
C GLY A 46 -22.21 11.71 20.15
N THR A 47 -21.92 11.34 18.91
CA THR A 47 -22.83 10.60 18.03
C THR A 47 -22.77 9.09 18.25
N LEU A 48 -21.69 8.56 18.83
CA LEU A 48 -21.54 7.13 19.09
C LEU A 48 -22.66 6.54 19.96
N PRO A 49 -23.13 7.19 21.07
CA PRO A 49 -24.25 6.68 21.83
C PRO A 49 -25.55 6.57 21.03
N LEU A 50 -25.80 7.53 20.12
CA LEU A 50 -27.00 7.50 19.27
C LEU A 50 -26.97 6.32 18.30
N LEU A 51 -25.81 6.03 17.73
CA LEU A 51 -25.61 4.88 16.85
C LEU A 51 -25.90 3.56 17.55
N LEU A 52 -25.52 3.46 18.84
CA LEU A 52 -25.70 2.27 19.67
C LEU A 52 -27.13 2.11 20.23
N THR A 53 -28.06 3.05 19.97
CA THR A 53 -29.49 2.87 20.28
C THR A 53 -30.20 1.98 19.25
N TYR A 54 -29.64 1.82 18.06
CA TYR A 54 -30.17 0.89 17.06
C TYR A 54 -29.82 -0.57 17.43
N PRO A 55 -30.64 -1.54 17.03
CA PRO A 55 -30.41 -2.97 17.31
C PRO A 55 -29.31 -3.56 16.41
N VAL A 56 -28.11 -2.95 16.44
CA VAL A 56 -26.94 -3.37 15.68
C VAL A 56 -25.78 -3.68 16.62
N ALA A 57 -25.04 -4.72 16.36
CA ALA A 57 -23.86 -5.04 17.13
C ALA A 57 -22.72 -4.06 16.81
N ARG A 58 -21.88 -3.74 17.80
CA ARG A 58 -20.74 -2.80 17.64
C ARG A 58 -19.79 -3.19 16.51
N TRP A 59 -19.54 -4.49 16.37
CA TRP A 59 -18.67 -5.00 15.31
C TRP A 59 -19.26 -4.81 13.91
N GLU A 60 -20.61 -4.85 13.76
CA GLU A 60 -21.29 -4.64 12.48
C GLU A 60 -21.11 -3.20 11.99
N VAL A 61 -21.13 -2.24 12.89
CA VAL A 61 -20.85 -0.83 12.58
C VAL A 61 -19.42 -0.66 12.07
N ILE A 62 -18.44 -1.23 12.79
CA ILE A 62 -17.03 -1.12 12.40
C ILE A 62 -16.78 -1.88 11.08
N ALA A 63 -17.34 -3.09 10.94
CA ALA A 63 -17.21 -3.88 9.72
C ALA A 63 -17.84 -3.16 8.52
N GLY A 64 -19.04 -2.59 8.68
CA GLY A 64 -19.71 -1.82 7.62
C GLY A 64 -18.87 -0.62 7.17
N LYS A 65 -18.31 0.14 8.11
CA LYS A 65 -17.41 1.26 7.79
C LYS A 65 -16.13 0.78 7.10
N LEU A 66 -15.52 -0.29 7.60
CA LEU A 66 -14.31 -0.85 7.00
C LEU A 66 -14.56 -1.30 5.56
N VAL A 67 -15.67 -1.99 5.31
CA VAL A 67 -16.08 -2.40 3.95
C VAL A 67 -16.32 -1.17 3.06
N ALA A 68 -17.00 -0.14 3.56
CA ALA A 68 -17.25 1.08 2.82
C ALA A 68 -15.95 1.81 2.45
N HIS A 69 -15.03 1.99 3.41
CA HIS A 69 -13.74 2.64 3.15
C HIS A 69 -12.87 1.80 2.21
N THR A 70 -12.86 0.47 2.37
CA THR A 70 -12.15 -0.43 1.43
C THR A 70 -12.75 -0.31 0.02
N GLY A 71 -14.07 -0.22 -0.11
CA GLY A 71 -14.75 -0.01 -1.39
C GLY A 71 -14.35 1.31 -2.05
N ILE A 72 -14.31 2.41 -1.29
CA ILE A 72 -13.85 3.72 -1.77
C ILE A 72 -12.38 3.63 -2.23
N LEU A 73 -11.52 2.96 -1.45
CA LEU A 73 -10.12 2.77 -1.78
C LEU A 73 -9.96 1.97 -3.09
N ILE A 74 -10.71 0.89 -3.27
CA ILE A 74 -10.70 0.09 -4.52
C ILE A 74 -11.09 0.96 -5.71
N ILE A 75 -12.16 1.74 -5.60
CA ILE A 75 -12.59 2.65 -6.67
C ILE A 75 -11.47 3.65 -7.01
N ALA A 76 -10.85 4.25 -6.00
CA ALA A 76 -9.76 5.20 -6.19
C ALA A 76 -8.54 4.55 -6.87
N LEU A 77 -8.14 3.34 -6.45
CA LEU A 77 -7.03 2.60 -7.04
C LEU A 77 -7.32 2.19 -8.49
N VAL A 78 -8.51 1.62 -8.76
CA VAL A 78 -8.91 1.19 -10.11
C VAL A 78 -8.99 2.38 -11.05
N THR A 79 -9.56 3.51 -10.63
CA THR A 79 -9.66 4.70 -11.45
C THR A 79 -8.29 5.35 -11.69
N GLY A 80 -7.47 5.49 -10.65
CA GLY A 80 -6.14 6.09 -10.74
C GLY A 80 -5.16 5.26 -11.57
N TYR A 81 -5.04 3.97 -11.26
CA TYR A 81 -4.14 3.09 -12.02
C TYR A 81 -4.68 2.80 -13.42
N GLY A 82 -6.00 2.69 -13.57
CA GLY A 82 -6.66 2.52 -14.87
C GLY A 82 -6.41 3.72 -15.79
N ALA A 83 -6.52 4.94 -15.28
CA ALA A 83 -6.20 6.14 -16.04
C ALA A 83 -4.72 6.16 -16.49
N ALA A 84 -3.79 5.83 -15.59
CA ALA A 84 -2.37 5.74 -15.94
C ALA A 84 -2.10 4.65 -17.00
N ALA A 85 -2.77 3.50 -16.89
CA ALA A 85 -2.67 2.43 -17.87
C ALA A 85 -3.22 2.84 -19.24
N LEU A 86 -4.37 3.52 -19.28
CA LEU A 86 -4.94 4.03 -20.55
C LEU A 86 -3.99 4.99 -21.27
N VAL A 87 -3.33 5.88 -20.53
CA VAL A 87 -2.31 6.79 -21.10
C VAL A 87 -1.12 5.99 -21.66
N ALA A 88 -0.64 4.97 -20.95
CA ALA A 88 0.46 4.12 -21.40
C ALA A 88 0.09 3.34 -22.67
N LEU A 89 -1.10 2.74 -22.72
CA LEU A 89 -1.61 1.97 -23.86
C LEU A 89 -1.88 2.85 -25.09
N ALA A 90 -2.36 4.07 -24.90
CA ALA A 90 -2.56 5.03 -25.99
C ALA A 90 -1.24 5.42 -26.67
N GLY A 91 -0.14 5.39 -25.91
CA GLY A 91 1.20 5.70 -26.43
C GLY A 91 1.95 4.51 -27.04
N ASP A 92 1.57 3.29 -26.65
CA ASP A 92 2.23 2.04 -27.08
C ASP A 92 1.25 0.86 -26.97
N PRO A 93 0.67 0.39 -28.10
CA PRO A 93 -0.23 -0.77 -28.09
C PRO A 93 0.40 -2.08 -27.60
N ALA A 94 1.74 -2.23 -27.67
CA ALA A 94 2.44 -3.40 -27.14
C ALA A 94 2.42 -3.45 -25.59
N ALA A 95 2.07 -2.34 -24.95
CA ALA A 95 1.94 -2.20 -23.51
C ALA A 95 0.88 -3.14 -22.88
N VAL A 96 0.04 -3.82 -23.67
CA VAL A 96 -0.93 -4.84 -23.21
C VAL A 96 -0.23 -5.94 -22.37
N ALA A 97 1.03 -6.26 -22.64
CA ALA A 97 1.80 -7.23 -21.87
C ALA A 97 1.88 -6.89 -20.35
N GLY A 98 1.83 -5.60 -20.00
CA GLY A 98 1.87 -5.12 -18.63
C GLY A 98 0.54 -5.19 -17.84
N VAL A 99 -0.58 -5.57 -18.48
CA VAL A 99 -1.91 -5.59 -17.83
C VAL A 99 -1.97 -6.54 -16.64
N ALA A 100 -1.30 -7.70 -16.73
CA ALA A 100 -1.21 -8.65 -15.61
C ALA A 100 -0.49 -8.05 -14.39
N ALA A 101 0.57 -7.27 -14.62
CA ALA A 101 1.30 -6.57 -13.56
C ALA A 101 0.45 -5.44 -12.95
N LEU A 102 -0.32 -4.72 -13.77
CA LEU A 102 -1.27 -3.71 -13.29
C LEU A 102 -2.35 -4.34 -12.40
N TRP A 103 -2.95 -5.46 -12.82
CA TRP A 103 -3.95 -6.16 -12.01
C TRP A 103 -3.37 -6.62 -10.66
N ARG A 104 -2.16 -7.18 -10.69
CA ARG A 104 -1.43 -7.53 -9.47
C ARG A 104 -1.25 -6.31 -8.56
N LEU A 105 -0.86 -5.16 -9.13
CA LEU A 105 -0.69 -3.92 -8.37
C LEU A 105 -2.00 -3.46 -7.72
N VAL A 106 -3.14 -3.53 -8.42
CA VAL A 106 -4.46 -3.15 -7.88
C VAL A 106 -4.80 -3.98 -6.64
N TRP A 107 -4.75 -5.31 -6.73
CA TRP A 107 -5.16 -6.13 -5.59
C TRP A 107 -4.17 -6.10 -4.43
N THR A 108 -2.85 -6.01 -4.69
CA THR A 108 -1.85 -5.87 -3.63
C THR A 108 -1.95 -4.52 -2.93
N SER A 109 -2.20 -3.42 -3.68
CA SER A 109 -2.46 -2.10 -3.11
C SER A 109 -3.75 -2.08 -2.29
N THR A 110 -4.78 -2.82 -2.72
CA THR A 110 -6.01 -2.98 -1.95
C THR A 110 -5.74 -3.69 -0.61
N LEU A 111 -4.96 -4.77 -0.61
CA LEU A 111 -4.58 -5.47 0.62
C LEU A 111 -3.74 -4.58 1.55
N LEU A 112 -2.77 -3.86 0.99
CA LEU A 112 -1.97 -2.88 1.75
C LEU A 112 -2.87 -1.84 2.41
N GLY A 113 -3.76 -1.23 1.63
CA GLY A 113 -4.69 -0.22 2.13
C GLY A 113 -5.67 -0.76 3.16
N ALA A 114 -6.22 -1.97 2.95
CA ALA A 114 -7.11 -2.61 3.92
C ALA A 114 -6.39 -2.89 5.25
N THR A 115 -5.11 -3.29 5.22
CA THR A 115 -4.29 -3.47 6.42
C THR A 115 -4.15 -2.15 7.19
N PHE A 116 -3.78 -1.06 6.49
CA PHE A 116 -3.62 0.26 7.13
C PHE A 116 -4.96 0.88 7.54
N LEU A 117 -6.07 0.60 6.84
CA LEU A 117 -7.42 0.93 7.31
C LEU A 117 -7.71 0.25 8.64
N GLY A 118 -7.47 -1.06 8.76
CA GLY A 118 -7.66 -1.79 10.01
C GLY A 118 -6.84 -1.23 11.16
N ILE A 119 -5.56 -0.92 10.91
CA ILE A 119 -4.68 -0.27 11.90
C ILE A 119 -5.23 1.11 12.28
N GLY A 120 -5.67 1.92 11.32
CA GLY A 120 -6.24 3.24 11.59
C GLY A 120 -7.53 3.18 12.41
N TYR A 121 -8.39 2.18 12.18
CA TYR A 121 -9.56 1.92 13.04
C TYR A 121 -9.15 1.57 14.47
N ALA A 122 -8.11 0.76 14.65
CA ALA A 122 -7.58 0.44 15.96
C ALA A 122 -7.07 1.69 16.69
N LEU A 123 -6.27 2.53 16.01
CA LEU A 123 -5.78 3.80 16.55
C LEU A 123 -6.93 4.78 16.88
N SER A 124 -7.94 4.85 16.00
CA SER A 124 -9.14 5.65 16.23
C SER A 124 -9.89 5.20 17.48
N SER A 125 -10.00 3.89 17.71
CA SER A 125 -10.69 3.35 18.88
C SER A 125 -9.95 3.60 20.21
N LEU A 126 -8.64 3.77 20.17
CA LEU A 126 -7.80 4.10 21.34
C LEU A 126 -7.84 5.59 21.69
N SER A 127 -8.35 6.44 20.81
CA SER A 127 -8.35 7.88 20.96
C SER A 127 -9.72 8.40 21.32
N ARG A 128 -9.77 9.39 22.21
CA ARG A 128 -11.01 10.08 22.59
C ARG A 128 -11.28 11.34 21.75
N ARG A 129 -10.31 11.78 20.93
CA ARG A 129 -10.36 12.97 20.08
C ARG A 129 -9.81 12.63 18.71
N ALA A 130 -10.43 13.17 17.68
CA ALA A 130 -10.00 12.99 16.29
C ALA A 130 -8.56 13.51 16.06
N SER A 131 -8.18 14.62 16.68
CA SER A 131 -6.81 15.18 16.59
C SER A 131 -5.74 14.25 17.17
N GLY A 132 -6.04 13.54 18.27
CA GLY A 132 -5.14 12.54 18.85
C GLY A 132 -4.99 11.32 17.94
N ALA A 133 -6.11 10.83 17.38
CA ALA A 133 -6.09 9.74 16.42
C ALA A 133 -5.30 10.10 15.14
N ALA A 134 -5.46 11.32 14.64
CA ALA A 134 -4.69 11.82 13.49
C ALA A 134 -3.18 11.87 13.78
N GLY A 135 -2.78 12.36 14.96
CA GLY A 135 -1.37 12.37 15.38
C GLY A 135 -0.77 10.96 15.46
N LEU A 136 -1.52 9.99 16.02
CA LEU A 136 -1.09 8.58 16.05
C LEU A 136 -1.00 7.98 14.66
N ALA A 137 -1.96 8.26 13.76
CA ALA A 137 -1.95 7.77 12.39
C ALA A 137 -0.74 8.29 11.60
N ILE A 138 -0.45 9.59 11.68
CA ILE A 138 0.72 10.20 11.03
C ILE A 138 2.02 9.66 11.64
N GLY A 139 2.10 9.55 12.97
CA GLY A 139 3.27 8.99 13.66
C GLY A 139 3.53 7.54 13.27
N LEU A 140 2.49 6.72 13.17
CA LEU A 140 2.61 5.33 12.73
C LEU A 140 3.04 5.25 11.26
N TRP A 141 2.45 6.06 10.38
CA TRP A 141 2.84 6.13 8.97
C TRP A 141 4.32 6.47 8.83
N LEU A 142 4.76 7.54 9.52
CA LEU A 142 6.17 7.95 9.51
C LEU A 142 7.07 6.84 10.05
N GLY A 143 6.64 6.20 11.15
CA GLY A 143 7.37 5.09 11.80
C GLY A 143 7.55 3.87 10.88
N LEU A 144 6.46 3.38 10.30
CA LEU A 144 6.49 2.15 9.49
C LEU A 144 6.98 2.38 8.05
N VAL A 145 6.65 3.53 7.45
CA VAL A 145 6.91 3.73 6.01
C VAL A 145 8.22 4.47 5.75
N VAL A 146 8.71 5.26 6.73
CA VAL A 146 9.94 6.04 6.55
C VAL A 146 11.04 5.60 7.52
N LEU A 147 10.74 5.62 8.84
CA LEU A 147 11.78 5.34 9.85
C LEU A 147 12.17 3.87 9.89
N TYR A 148 11.26 2.96 9.56
CA TYR A 148 11.54 1.52 9.51
C TYR A 148 12.59 1.19 8.44
N ASP A 149 12.44 1.73 7.23
CA ASP A 149 13.41 1.58 6.14
C ASP A 149 14.80 2.10 6.53
N LEU A 150 14.83 3.29 7.16
CA LEU A 150 16.08 3.88 7.64
C LEU A 150 16.73 3.04 8.74
N ALA A 151 15.92 2.50 9.66
CA ALA A 151 16.41 1.63 10.73
C ALA A 151 16.97 0.32 10.19
N LEU A 152 16.32 -0.31 9.21
CA LEU A 152 16.83 -1.50 8.53
C LEU A 152 18.13 -1.22 7.79
N LEU A 153 18.20 -0.10 7.07
CA LEU A 153 19.43 0.30 6.38
C LEU A 153 20.58 0.51 7.38
N ALA A 154 20.33 1.22 8.48
CA ALA A 154 21.32 1.43 9.52
C ALA A 154 21.79 0.12 10.15
N ALA A 155 20.88 -0.83 10.38
CA ALA A 155 21.20 -2.14 10.93
C ALA A 155 22.05 -2.99 9.97
N VAL A 156 21.75 -2.93 8.66
CA VAL A 156 22.58 -3.61 7.63
C VAL A 156 23.98 -3.01 7.55
N VAL A 157 24.10 -1.68 7.61
CA VAL A 157 25.41 -0.99 7.58
C VAL A 157 26.25 -1.29 8.83
N ALA A 158 25.60 -1.49 9.97
CA ALA A 158 26.27 -1.81 11.24
C ALA A 158 26.55 -3.31 11.44
N ASP A 159 26.13 -4.17 10.50
CA ASP A 159 26.27 -5.63 10.62
C ASP A 159 27.63 -6.12 10.11
N ASP A 160 28.67 -5.97 10.91
CA ASP A 160 30.01 -6.46 10.60
C ASP A 160 30.08 -7.99 10.45
N SER A 161 29.15 -8.73 11.07
CA SER A 161 29.12 -10.20 11.07
C SER A 161 28.35 -10.82 9.92
N GLY A 162 27.52 -10.05 9.25
CA GLY A 162 26.56 -10.53 8.24
C GLY A 162 25.38 -11.34 8.81
N THR A 163 25.30 -11.50 10.12
CA THR A 163 24.27 -12.30 10.78
C THR A 163 22.90 -11.64 10.67
N PHE A 164 22.80 -10.33 10.91
CA PHE A 164 21.57 -9.59 10.74
C PHE A 164 21.10 -9.63 9.29
N THR A 165 21.99 -9.34 8.35
CA THR A 165 21.68 -9.25 6.91
C THR A 165 21.19 -10.58 6.34
N THR A 166 21.71 -11.72 6.81
CA THR A 166 21.37 -13.04 6.26
C THR A 166 20.20 -13.71 6.97
N GLN A 167 20.01 -13.50 8.28
CA GLN A 167 19.02 -14.24 9.08
C GLN A 167 17.83 -13.38 9.50
N VAL A 168 18.03 -12.12 9.87
CA VAL A 168 17.00 -11.25 10.45
C VAL A 168 16.36 -10.36 9.40
N PHE A 169 17.12 -9.78 8.52
CA PHE A 169 16.68 -8.80 7.53
C PHE A 169 15.53 -9.31 6.63
N PRO A 170 15.55 -10.55 6.09
CA PRO A 170 14.43 -11.05 5.29
C PRO A 170 13.12 -11.12 6.08
N ALA A 171 13.18 -11.56 7.35
CA ALA A 171 12.01 -11.62 8.22
C ALA A 171 11.53 -10.21 8.61
N ALA A 172 12.45 -9.29 8.86
CA ALA A 172 12.14 -7.90 9.16
C ALA A 172 11.41 -7.21 8.00
N LEU A 173 11.85 -7.40 6.75
CA LEU A 173 11.16 -6.88 5.57
C LEU A 173 9.72 -7.39 5.45
N LEU A 174 9.47 -8.65 5.80
CA LEU A 174 8.12 -9.22 5.74
C LEU A 174 7.23 -8.80 6.92
N ALA A 175 7.82 -8.36 8.02
CA ALA A 175 7.08 -7.87 9.18
C ALA A 175 6.40 -6.51 8.92
N ASN A 176 6.93 -5.72 7.99
CA ASN A 176 6.33 -4.44 7.59
C ASN A 176 5.45 -4.61 6.35
N PRO A 177 4.13 -4.33 6.43
CA PRO A 177 3.23 -4.48 5.28
C PRO A 177 3.65 -3.66 4.05
N ALA A 178 4.26 -2.48 4.24
CA ALA A 178 4.70 -1.62 3.14
C ALA A 178 5.90 -2.23 2.41
N ASP A 179 6.86 -2.80 3.14
CA ASP A 179 8.02 -3.47 2.56
C ASP A 179 7.66 -4.79 1.91
N ALA A 180 6.79 -5.58 2.54
CA ALA A 180 6.26 -6.81 1.97
C ALA A 180 5.55 -6.55 0.62
N PHE A 181 4.74 -5.50 0.55
CA PHE A 181 4.09 -5.05 -0.69
C PHE A 181 5.13 -4.68 -1.76
N ARG A 182 6.13 -3.87 -1.40
CA ARG A 182 7.20 -3.43 -2.30
C ARG A 182 7.99 -4.62 -2.84
N LEU A 183 8.43 -5.50 -1.95
CA LEU A 183 9.20 -6.69 -2.30
C LEU A 183 8.42 -7.60 -3.25
N PHE A 184 7.16 -7.89 -2.92
CA PHE A 184 6.30 -8.74 -3.75
C PHE A 184 6.13 -8.20 -5.17
N ASN A 185 5.86 -6.91 -5.33
CA ASN A 185 5.65 -6.32 -6.65
C ASN A 185 6.95 -6.20 -7.47
N LEU A 186 8.08 -5.91 -6.83
CA LEU A 186 9.38 -5.82 -7.51
C LEU A 186 9.87 -7.21 -7.96
N THR A 187 9.85 -8.22 -7.09
CA THR A 187 10.28 -9.58 -7.44
C THR A 187 9.43 -10.21 -8.54
N ALA A 188 8.11 -9.97 -8.50
CA ALA A 188 7.21 -10.47 -9.53
C ALA A 188 7.42 -9.76 -10.88
N SER A 189 7.83 -8.49 -10.91
CA SER A 189 8.18 -7.80 -12.15
C SER A 189 9.48 -8.34 -12.77
N GLN A 190 10.48 -8.63 -11.95
CA GLN A 190 11.74 -9.25 -12.39
C GLN A 190 11.53 -10.66 -12.92
N ALA A 191 10.71 -11.48 -12.24
CA ALA A 191 10.37 -12.83 -12.69
C ALA A 191 9.66 -12.80 -14.05
N THR A 192 8.76 -11.85 -14.28
CA THR A 192 8.08 -11.68 -15.57
C THR A 192 9.06 -11.28 -16.68
N ALA A 193 9.98 -10.35 -16.39
CA ALA A 193 11.03 -9.94 -17.34
C ALA A 193 11.97 -11.09 -17.70
N ALA A 194 12.39 -11.90 -16.73
CA ALA A 194 13.22 -13.09 -16.95
C ALA A 194 12.49 -14.16 -17.80
N ALA A 195 11.20 -14.40 -17.53
CA ALA A 195 10.38 -15.37 -18.26
C ALA A 195 10.11 -14.96 -19.72
N SER A 196 10.07 -13.65 -20.01
CA SER A 196 9.90 -13.11 -21.36
C SER A 196 11.18 -13.08 -22.21
N GLY A 197 12.32 -13.52 -21.66
CA GLY A 197 13.61 -13.55 -22.36
C GLY A 197 14.26 -12.17 -22.57
N ILE A 198 13.75 -11.13 -21.91
CA ILE A 198 14.27 -9.74 -22.01
C ILE A 198 15.42 -9.50 -21.02
N GLY A 199 15.74 -10.48 -20.19
CA GLY A 199 16.73 -10.39 -19.10
C GLY A 199 18.06 -11.11 -19.38
N GLY A 200 18.46 -11.30 -20.67
CA GLY A 200 19.72 -11.93 -21.07
C GLY A 200 20.63 -10.96 -21.81
#